data_8324d36c856732ae7a5ac7f5ff709058
#
_entry.id   8324d36c856732ae7a5ac7f5ff709058
#
_cell.length_a   1.000
_cell.length_b   1.000
_cell.length_c   1.000
_cell.angle_alpha   90.00
_cell.angle_beta   90.00
_cell.angle_gamma   90.00
#
_symmetry.space_group_name_H-M   'P 1'
#
loop_
_entity.id
_entity.type
_entity.pdbx_description
1 polymer ?
#
loop_
_entity_poly.entity_id
_entity_poly.type
_entity_poly.pdbx_seq_one_letter_code
_entity_poly.pdbx_strand_id
1 'polypeptide(L)'
;MQGAVGQAAIWYDGKSAVQHEVVVFHRAHAKELRICLPGQINDATPAAIWKYSSIRLVSGRLSDADQPLSLCLEPDEGQRLVFNHAESIRAVSSWIEKDLGREKRSRVRRWLAVTAAVWAVCLLLYMGSAPLFAFVAKAIPQSWEESMGKSSRESLIAILKRMPGTGTRGICEVGTQSQELQALLDTLSKGAPTYGYKFDLVVLDADFVNAFALPGGYMAVSMGLIRHCESPDELAGVLAHEMAHVTERHGIGGLLRQYAWETFLRLLGLSDGMTGAIAQLVVSSSFSRDDERAADARGAERLMGAGINPMSMADFFGRLADGEGGDAGGLYSYISSHPALEERRENIRRLAGAQGENSRQKAAYAPVMDEAAWARLRSYCPKPEKDEEKTGGAATGSQAGQGLCPWNPLGEMISPRPPQRGMFNFKM
;
A
#
# COMPACT_ATOMS: atom_id res chain seq x y z
N MET A 1 -38.18 -18.57 43.23
CA MET A 1 -38.17 -19.55 42.11
C MET A 1 -39.36 -19.20 41.23
N GLN A 2 -39.12 -18.47 40.16
CA GLN A 2 -40.14 -18.22 39.15
C GLN A 2 -40.37 -19.52 38.41
N GLY A 3 -41.59 -20.06 38.48
CA GLY A 3 -41.98 -21.32 37.88
C GLY A 3 -41.67 -21.28 36.36
N ALA A 4 -40.82 -22.18 35.90
CA ALA A 4 -40.57 -22.35 34.50
C ALA A 4 -41.88 -22.79 33.82
N VAL A 5 -42.45 -21.95 32.96
CA VAL A 5 -43.64 -22.29 32.19
C VAL A 5 -43.23 -23.31 31.13
N GLY A 6 -43.74 -24.54 31.25
CA GLY A 6 -43.51 -25.62 30.29
C GLY A 6 -44.29 -25.31 28.99
N GLN A 7 -43.70 -25.68 27.85
CA GLN A 7 -44.29 -25.53 26.53
C GLN A 7 -44.74 -26.90 25.99
N ALA A 8 -46.02 -26.97 25.53
CA ALA A 8 -46.55 -28.21 24.96
C ALA A 8 -45.91 -28.53 23.60
N ALA A 9 -45.56 -29.76 23.40
CA ALA A 9 -44.98 -30.27 22.16
C ALA A 9 -45.32 -31.77 21.93
N ILE A 10 -45.11 -32.20 20.68
CA ILE A 10 -45.15 -33.61 20.32
C ILE A 10 -43.71 -34.11 20.19
N TRP A 11 -43.36 -35.18 20.91
CA TRP A 11 -42.02 -35.78 20.86
C TRP A 11 -42.08 -37.14 20.19
N TYR A 12 -41.20 -37.34 19.25
CA TYR A 12 -40.87 -38.62 18.65
C TYR A 12 -39.53 -39.07 19.25
N ASP A 13 -39.52 -40.25 19.85
CA ASP A 13 -38.36 -40.77 20.60
C ASP A 13 -37.25 -41.38 19.70
N GLY A 14 -37.52 -41.50 18.40
CA GLY A 14 -36.63 -42.12 17.44
C GLY A 14 -36.57 -43.66 17.52
N LYS A 15 -37.27 -44.27 18.45
CA LYS A 15 -37.28 -45.71 18.67
C LYS A 15 -38.60 -46.38 18.26
N SER A 16 -39.67 -45.63 18.33
CA SER A 16 -41.02 -46.06 17.96
C SER A 16 -41.69 -45.01 17.05
N ALA A 17 -42.73 -45.42 16.33
CA ALA A 17 -43.56 -44.52 15.55
C ALA A 17 -44.63 -43.79 16.41
N VAL A 18 -44.54 -43.92 17.73
CA VAL A 18 -45.52 -43.35 18.64
C VAL A 18 -45.26 -41.87 18.88
N GLN A 19 -46.32 -41.11 18.85
CA GLN A 19 -46.30 -39.68 19.22
C GLN A 19 -46.53 -39.54 20.71
N HIS A 20 -45.59 -38.87 21.40
CA HIS A 20 -45.73 -38.60 22.83
C HIS A 20 -46.07 -37.12 23.01
N GLU A 21 -47.22 -36.83 23.65
CA GLU A 21 -47.47 -35.48 24.14
C GLU A 21 -46.52 -35.20 25.28
N VAL A 22 -45.82 -34.07 25.23
CA VAL A 22 -44.78 -33.73 26.21
C VAL A 22 -44.86 -32.25 26.60
N VAL A 23 -44.28 -31.93 27.76
CA VAL A 23 -44.05 -30.56 28.18
C VAL A 23 -42.53 -30.33 28.16
N VAL A 24 -42.13 -29.27 27.48
CA VAL A 24 -40.74 -28.88 27.31
C VAL A 24 -40.41 -27.72 28.22
N PHE A 25 -39.42 -27.87 29.07
CA PHE A 25 -38.93 -26.82 29.96
C PHE A 25 -37.59 -26.31 29.52
N HIS A 26 -37.40 -24.99 29.61
CA HIS A 26 -36.17 -24.31 29.31
C HIS A 26 -35.27 -24.15 30.54
N ARG A 27 -34.02 -24.60 30.48
CA ARG A 27 -32.98 -24.38 31.49
C ARG A 27 -31.86 -23.50 30.95
N ALA A 28 -32.02 -22.19 31.09
CA ALA A 28 -31.08 -21.19 30.52
C ALA A 28 -29.65 -21.36 31.00
N HIS A 29 -29.43 -21.64 32.28
CA HIS A 29 -28.07 -21.82 32.84
C HIS A 29 -27.37 -23.08 32.33
N ALA A 30 -28.14 -24.16 32.13
CA ALA A 30 -27.61 -25.43 31.62
C ALA A 30 -27.57 -25.49 30.09
N LYS A 31 -28.20 -24.52 29.43
CA LYS A 31 -28.36 -24.47 27.95
C LYS A 31 -29.00 -25.73 27.40
N GLU A 32 -30.09 -26.13 28.00
CA GLU A 32 -30.80 -27.37 27.66
C GLU A 32 -32.31 -27.22 27.65
N LEU A 33 -32.95 -28.05 26.83
CA LEU A 33 -34.40 -28.33 26.90
C LEU A 33 -34.60 -29.66 27.65
N ARG A 34 -35.51 -29.66 28.62
CA ARG A 34 -35.94 -30.85 29.33
C ARG A 34 -37.32 -31.27 28.86
N ILE A 35 -37.43 -32.48 28.40
CA ILE A 35 -38.64 -33.06 27.83
C ILE A 35 -39.26 -33.94 28.90
N CYS A 36 -40.48 -33.63 29.35
CA CYS A 36 -41.18 -34.32 30.40
C CYS A 36 -42.51 -34.90 29.88
N LEU A 37 -42.89 -36.11 30.31
CA LEU A 37 -44.17 -36.72 30.00
C LEU A 37 -45.30 -36.08 30.81
N PRO A 38 -46.56 -36.05 30.28
CA PRO A 38 -47.71 -35.56 31.02
C PRO A 38 -47.88 -36.34 32.32
N GLY A 39 -47.98 -35.61 33.43
CA GLY A 39 -48.00 -36.21 34.78
C GLY A 39 -46.69 -36.19 35.53
N GLN A 40 -45.56 -35.98 34.85
CA GLN A 40 -44.25 -35.69 35.45
C GLN A 40 -44.06 -34.18 35.53
N ILE A 41 -44.83 -33.50 36.40
CA ILE A 41 -44.88 -32.03 36.45
C ILE A 41 -43.59 -31.41 36.99
N ASN A 42 -42.66 -32.22 37.50
CA ASN A 42 -41.35 -31.79 37.97
C ASN A 42 -40.29 -32.11 36.92
N ASP A 43 -39.58 -31.07 36.42
CA ASP A 43 -38.46 -31.23 35.55
C ASP A 43 -37.23 -31.93 36.19
N ALA A 44 -37.39 -32.48 37.38
CA ALA A 44 -36.37 -33.20 38.11
C ALA A 44 -36.00 -34.56 37.46
N THR A 45 -36.96 -35.22 36.78
CA THR A 45 -36.72 -36.48 36.07
C THR A 45 -37.25 -36.41 34.65
N PRO A 46 -36.57 -35.70 33.76
CA PRO A 46 -37.01 -35.55 32.36
C PRO A 46 -36.88 -36.89 31.62
N ALA A 47 -37.80 -37.13 30.66
CA ALA A 47 -37.72 -38.29 29.75
C ALA A 47 -36.53 -38.16 28.78
N ALA A 48 -36.19 -36.93 28.42
CA ALA A 48 -35.01 -36.63 27.62
C ALA A 48 -34.47 -35.22 27.94
N ILE A 49 -33.15 -35.02 27.70
CA ILE A 49 -32.47 -33.75 27.84
C ILE A 49 -31.76 -33.44 26.52
N TRP A 50 -32.10 -32.30 25.92
CA TRP A 50 -31.50 -31.80 24.68
C TRP A 50 -30.66 -30.57 24.92
N LYS A 51 -29.34 -30.66 24.68
CA LYS A 51 -28.45 -29.50 24.73
C LYS A 51 -28.66 -28.62 23.48
N TYR A 52 -28.65 -27.30 23.63
CA TYR A 52 -28.82 -26.39 22.49
C TYR A 52 -27.79 -26.61 21.37
N SER A 53 -26.56 -26.97 21.70
CA SER A 53 -25.51 -27.28 20.74
C SER A 53 -25.83 -28.46 19.82
N SER A 54 -26.76 -29.31 20.20
CA SER A 54 -27.16 -30.54 19.48
C SER A 54 -28.55 -30.39 18.85
N ILE A 55 -29.19 -29.24 18.92
CA ILE A 55 -30.52 -29.04 18.37
C ILE A 55 -30.39 -28.46 16.96
N ARG A 56 -31.10 -29.06 16.00
CA ARG A 56 -31.19 -28.60 14.63
C ARG A 56 -32.64 -28.31 14.23
N LEU A 57 -32.84 -27.25 13.47
CA LEU A 57 -34.14 -26.92 12.88
C LEU A 57 -34.36 -27.78 11.64
N VAL A 58 -35.47 -28.56 11.62
CA VAL A 58 -35.84 -29.42 10.50
C VAL A 58 -36.84 -28.72 9.57
N SER A 59 -37.91 -28.11 10.17
CA SER A 59 -38.91 -27.38 9.40
C SER A 59 -39.49 -26.25 10.22
N GLY A 60 -40.12 -25.29 9.53
CA GLY A 60 -40.60 -24.05 10.13
C GLY A 60 -39.54 -22.97 10.16
N ARG A 61 -39.90 -21.78 10.64
CA ARG A 61 -38.97 -20.66 10.84
C ARG A 61 -39.12 -20.17 12.29
N LEU A 62 -38.01 -19.90 12.95
CA LEU A 62 -38.04 -19.36 14.32
C LEU A 62 -38.79 -18.03 14.41
N SER A 63 -38.82 -17.26 13.32
CA SER A 63 -39.53 -15.97 13.20
C SER A 63 -40.99 -16.09 12.83
N ASP A 64 -41.50 -17.27 12.49
CA ASP A 64 -42.85 -17.50 12.00
C ASP A 64 -43.61 -18.48 12.94
N ALA A 65 -44.47 -17.93 13.76
CA ALA A 65 -45.23 -18.72 14.74
C ALA A 65 -46.51 -19.37 14.17
N ASP A 66 -46.85 -19.06 12.93
CA ASP A 66 -48.05 -19.58 12.27
C ASP A 66 -47.80 -20.94 11.58
N GLN A 67 -46.54 -21.36 11.48
CA GLN A 67 -46.16 -22.67 10.96
C GLN A 67 -45.57 -23.57 12.05
N PRO A 68 -45.87 -24.88 12.01
CA PRO A 68 -45.30 -25.82 12.97
C PRO A 68 -43.79 -25.80 12.98
N LEU A 69 -43.18 -25.70 14.17
CA LEU A 69 -41.74 -25.72 14.39
C LEU A 69 -41.27 -27.12 14.71
N SER A 70 -40.40 -27.69 13.87
CA SER A 70 -39.84 -29.03 14.09
C SER A 70 -38.35 -28.95 14.36
N LEU A 71 -37.92 -29.48 15.47
CA LEU A 71 -36.53 -29.58 15.91
C LEU A 71 -36.09 -31.05 15.93
N CYS A 72 -34.83 -31.36 15.61
CA CYS A 72 -34.23 -32.69 15.83
C CYS A 72 -32.96 -32.57 16.68
N LEU A 73 -32.52 -33.74 17.20
CA LEU A 73 -31.30 -33.86 18.00
C LEU A 73 -30.17 -34.43 17.13
N GLU A 74 -29.02 -33.77 17.11
CA GLU A 74 -27.79 -34.31 16.51
C GLU A 74 -26.95 -35.06 17.56
N PRO A 75 -26.34 -36.21 17.22
CA PRO A 75 -26.35 -36.90 15.91
C PRO A 75 -27.55 -37.83 15.69
N ASP A 76 -28.47 -37.94 16.65
CA ASP A 76 -29.64 -38.84 16.59
C ASP A 76 -30.83 -38.09 15.93
N GLU A 77 -30.83 -38.03 14.57
CA GLU A 77 -31.90 -37.39 13.78
C GLU A 77 -33.26 -38.10 13.89
N GLY A 78 -33.33 -39.25 14.51
CA GLY A 78 -34.58 -39.98 14.77
C GLY A 78 -35.44 -39.25 15.80
N GLN A 79 -34.85 -38.56 16.76
CA GLN A 79 -35.59 -37.83 17.77
C GLN A 79 -36.06 -36.48 17.24
N ARG A 80 -37.37 -36.19 17.38
CA ARG A 80 -37.97 -34.92 16.92
C ARG A 80 -38.90 -34.34 17.95
N LEU A 81 -38.86 -33.00 18.07
CA LEU A 81 -39.84 -32.20 18.81
C LEU A 81 -40.61 -31.31 17.82
N VAL A 82 -41.92 -31.39 17.86
CA VAL A 82 -42.80 -30.59 17.00
C VAL A 82 -43.70 -29.73 17.89
N PHE A 83 -43.60 -28.41 17.67
CA PHE A 83 -44.43 -27.43 18.35
C PHE A 83 -45.50 -26.93 17.36
N ASN A 84 -46.78 -27.11 17.71
CA ASN A 84 -47.91 -26.76 16.84
C ASN A 84 -48.64 -25.50 17.33
N HIS A 85 -48.39 -25.04 18.56
CA HIS A 85 -49.08 -23.88 19.14
C HIS A 85 -48.21 -22.65 19.01
N ALA A 86 -48.77 -21.58 18.49
CA ALA A 86 -48.07 -20.30 18.24
C ALA A 86 -47.35 -19.75 19.48
N GLU A 87 -47.95 -19.91 20.67
CA GLU A 87 -47.36 -19.46 21.92
C GLU A 87 -46.10 -20.29 22.28
N SER A 88 -46.16 -21.60 22.15
CA SER A 88 -45.03 -22.52 22.36
C SER A 88 -43.92 -22.25 21.36
N ILE A 89 -44.27 -22.00 20.11
CA ILE A 89 -43.31 -21.66 19.06
C ILE A 89 -42.58 -20.35 19.37
N ARG A 90 -43.31 -19.27 19.76
CA ARG A 90 -42.67 -18.00 20.15
C ARG A 90 -41.75 -18.14 21.35
N ALA A 91 -42.18 -18.89 22.39
CA ALA A 91 -41.39 -19.12 23.57
C ALA A 91 -40.08 -19.85 23.22
N VAL A 92 -40.16 -20.99 22.50
CA VAL A 92 -39.00 -21.83 22.11
C VAL A 92 -38.08 -21.09 21.16
N SER A 93 -38.64 -20.38 20.20
CA SER A 93 -37.83 -19.51 19.28
C SER A 93 -37.02 -18.48 20.06
N SER A 94 -37.64 -17.79 21.02
CA SER A 94 -36.93 -16.80 21.85
C SER A 94 -35.79 -17.40 22.67
N TRP A 95 -35.92 -18.64 23.14
CA TRP A 95 -34.88 -19.34 23.89
C TRP A 95 -33.70 -19.73 22.98
N ILE A 96 -34.00 -20.30 21.83
CA ILE A 96 -33.00 -20.76 20.86
C ILE A 96 -32.26 -19.61 20.22
N GLU A 97 -32.95 -18.56 19.75
CA GLU A 97 -32.33 -17.38 19.12
C GLU A 97 -31.39 -16.64 20.07
N LYS A 98 -31.81 -16.49 21.33
CA LYS A 98 -30.98 -15.80 22.33
C LYS A 98 -29.65 -16.52 22.60
N ASP A 99 -29.62 -17.83 22.59
CA ASP A 99 -28.41 -18.62 22.84
C ASP A 99 -27.58 -18.84 21.58
N LEU A 100 -28.18 -19.19 20.43
CA LEU A 100 -27.50 -19.34 19.15
C LEU A 100 -26.91 -18.01 18.67
N GLY A 101 -27.66 -16.91 18.83
CA GLY A 101 -27.21 -15.57 18.48
C GLY A 101 -26.00 -15.11 19.30
N ARG A 102 -25.96 -15.43 20.60
CA ARG A 102 -24.81 -15.14 21.47
C ARG A 102 -23.57 -15.92 21.07
N GLU A 103 -23.71 -17.20 20.77
CA GLU A 103 -22.58 -18.05 20.41
C GLU A 103 -21.98 -17.67 19.05
N LYS A 104 -22.83 -17.40 18.05
CA LYS A 104 -22.40 -16.90 16.74
C LYS A 104 -21.66 -15.57 16.85
N ARG A 105 -22.22 -14.61 17.64
CA ARG A 105 -21.58 -13.30 17.85
C ARG A 105 -20.24 -13.41 18.61
N SER A 106 -20.14 -14.33 19.58
CA SER A 106 -18.89 -14.52 20.33
C SER A 106 -17.81 -15.17 19.47
N ARG A 107 -18.19 -16.09 18.58
CA ARG A 107 -17.28 -16.72 17.62
C ARG A 107 -16.75 -15.70 16.61
N VAL A 108 -17.66 -14.92 16.01
CA VAL A 108 -17.28 -13.85 15.08
C VAL A 108 -16.36 -12.84 15.76
N ARG A 109 -16.68 -12.37 16.97
CA ARG A 109 -15.82 -11.44 17.72
C ARG A 109 -14.44 -12.02 18.00
N ARG A 110 -14.33 -13.29 18.36
CA ARG A 110 -13.05 -13.98 18.58
C ARG A 110 -12.24 -14.03 17.28
N TRP A 111 -12.86 -14.41 16.16
CA TRP A 111 -12.20 -14.41 14.87
C TRP A 111 -11.72 -13.02 14.46
N LEU A 112 -12.55 -11.99 14.62
CA LEU A 112 -12.16 -10.61 14.35
C LEU A 112 -11.00 -10.15 15.24
N ALA A 113 -11.02 -10.50 16.52
CA ALA A 113 -9.92 -10.17 17.44
C ALA A 113 -8.61 -10.89 17.07
N VAL A 114 -8.67 -12.16 16.71
CA VAL A 114 -7.49 -12.91 16.24
C VAL A 114 -6.96 -12.33 14.94
N THR A 115 -7.83 -12.04 13.98
CA THR A 115 -7.43 -11.42 12.71
C THR A 115 -6.80 -10.04 12.94
N ALA A 116 -7.41 -9.21 13.80
CA ALA A 116 -6.85 -7.91 14.14
C ALA A 116 -5.50 -8.02 14.85
N ALA A 117 -5.33 -8.99 15.75
CA ALA A 117 -4.06 -9.23 16.42
C ALA A 117 -2.96 -9.69 15.43
N VAL A 118 -3.29 -10.58 14.49
CA VAL A 118 -2.36 -11.00 13.43
C VAL A 118 -1.94 -9.80 12.58
N TRP A 119 -2.88 -8.97 12.13
CA TRP A 119 -2.56 -7.77 11.37
C TRP A 119 -1.71 -6.76 12.16
N ALA A 120 -1.99 -6.59 13.45
CA ALA A 120 -1.18 -5.73 14.32
C ALA A 120 0.26 -6.24 14.45
N VAL A 121 0.46 -7.55 14.62
CA VAL A 121 1.79 -8.17 14.66
C VAL A 121 2.50 -8.00 13.30
N CYS A 122 1.83 -8.27 12.19
CA CYS A 122 2.40 -8.06 10.85
C CYS A 122 2.82 -6.60 10.63
N LEU A 123 1.99 -5.64 11.05
CA LEU A 123 2.30 -4.22 10.96
C LEU A 123 3.53 -3.84 11.83
N LEU A 124 3.59 -4.33 13.05
CA LEU A 124 4.73 -4.09 13.95
C LEU A 124 6.04 -4.68 13.38
N LEU A 125 5.97 -5.89 12.83
CA LEU A 125 7.12 -6.52 12.15
C LEU A 125 7.53 -5.72 10.92
N TYR A 126 6.58 -5.24 10.13
CA TYR A 126 6.85 -4.40 8.96
C TYR A 126 7.54 -3.09 9.37
N MET A 127 6.98 -2.36 10.34
CA MET A 127 7.55 -1.10 10.82
C MET A 127 8.91 -1.28 11.51
N GLY A 128 9.09 -2.36 12.28
CA GLY A 128 10.34 -2.69 12.94
C GLY A 128 11.44 -3.25 12.01
N SER A 129 11.10 -3.60 10.77
CA SER A 129 12.05 -4.21 9.84
C SER A 129 13.06 -3.23 9.23
N ALA A 130 12.73 -1.93 9.16
CA ALA A 130 13.60 -0.93 8.51
C ALA A 130 15.03 -0.88 9.07
N PRO A 131 15.27 -0.79 10.39
CA PRO A 131 16.63 -0.77 10.93
C PRO A 131 17.38 -2.09 10.71
N LEU A 132 16.66 -3.22 10.73
CA LEU A 132 17.26 -4.52 10.43
C LEU A 132 17.77 -4.58 9.00
N PHE A 133 16.97 -4.17 8.01
CA PHE A 133 17.38 -4.18 6.62
C PHE A 133 18.45 -3.12 6.31
N ALA A 134 18.44 -1.98 6.98
CA ALA A 134 19.53 -1.01 6.91
C ALA A 134 20.86 -1.61 7.43
N PHE A 135 20.80 -2.39 8.49
CA PHE A 135 21.98 -3.10 9.02
C PHE A 135 22.45 -4.18 8.04
N VAL A 136 21.55 -5.02 7.52
CA VAL A 136 21.86 -6.08 6.55
C VAL A 136 22.40 -5.48 5.25
N ALA A 137 21.88 -4.35 4.79
CA ALA A 137 22.36 -3.63 3.62
C ALA A 137 23.85 -3.32 3.70
N LYS A 138 24.36 -2.98 4.89
CA LYS A 138 25.79 -2.69 5.11
C LYS A 138 26.70 -3.90 4.92
N ALA A 139 26.18 -5.12 5.06
CA ALA A 139 26.91 -6.37 4.86
C ALA A 139 26.92 -6.84 3.40
N ILE A 140 26.12 -6.25 2.51
CA ILE A 140 26.08 -6.63 1.10
C ILE A 140 27.37 -6.17 0.39
N PRO A 141 28.04 -7.04 -0.37
CA PRO A 141 29.20 -6.64 -1.16
C PRO A 141 28.81 -5.59 -2.21
N GLN A 142 29.65 -4.57 -2.39
CA GLN A 142 29.42 -3.49 -3.36
C GLN A 142 29.28 -4.00 -4.81
N SER A 143 30.00 -5.07 -5.17
CA SER A 143 29.90 -5.70 -6.49
C SER A 143 28.51 -6.25 -6.82
N TRP A 144 27.75 -6.68 -5.79
CA TRP A 144 26.37 -7.08 -5.96
C TRP A 144 25.46 -5.88 -6.22
N GLU A 145 25.72 -4.78 -5.52
CA GLU A 145 24.97 -3.52 -5.75
C GLU A 145 25.19 -2.99 -7.17
N GLU A 146 26.42 -3.03 -7.68
CA GLU A 146 26.74 -2.61 -9.03
C GLU A 146 25.97 -3.44 -10.07
N SER A 147 25.93 -4.77 -9.91
CA SER A 147 25.16 -5.64 -10.80
C SER A 147 23.66 -5.36 -10.76
N MET A 148 23.12 -5.17 -9.54
CA MET A 148 21.70 -4.82 -9.35
C MET A 148 21.39 -3.43 -9.91
N GLY A 149 22.26 -2.46 -9.68
CA GLY A 149 22.05 -1.07 -10.12
C GLY A 149 22.00 -0.93 -11.63
N LYS A 150 22.88 -1.63 -12.35
CA LYS A 150 22.86 -1.66 -13.81
C LYS A 150 21.52 -2.19 -14.34
N SER A 151 21.09 -3.34 -13.83
CA SER A 151 19.83 -3.95 -14.23
C SER A 151 18.62 -3.08 -13.83
N SER A 152 18.68 -2.43 -12.66
CA SER A 152 17.65 -1.51 -12.20
C SER A 152 17.51 -0.28 -13.08
N ARG A 153 18.65 0.29 -13.54
CA ARG A 153 18.67 1.44 -14.45
C ARG A 153 18.03 1.10 -15.80
N GLU A 154 18.39 -0.03 -16.40
CA GLU A 154 17.79 -0.48 -17.66
C GLU A 154 16.29 -0.68 -17.53
N SER A 155 15.86 -1.30 -16.43
CA SER A 155 14.45 -1.54 -16.12
C SER A 155 13.69 -0.24 -15.86
N LEU A 156 14.26 0.71 -15.11
CA LEU A 156 13.70 2.03 -14.85
C LEU A 156 13.40 2.77 -16.17
N ILE A 157 14.40 2.82 -17.07
CA ILE A 157 14.25 3.50 -18.36
C ILE A 157 13.16 2.83 -19.20
N ALA A 158 13.11 1.50 -19.22
CA ALA A 158 12.11 0.74 -19.97
C ALA A 158 10.69 0.99 -19.45
N ILE A 159 10.50 1.12 -18.13
CA ILE A 159 9.21 1.44 -17.50
C ILE A 159 8.81 2.88 -17.80
N LEU A 160 9.71 3.84 -17.56
CA LEU A 160 9.43 5.26 -17.78
C LEU A 160 9.03 5.53 -19.24
N LYS A 161 9.64 4.85 -20.21
CA LYS A 161 9.22 4.94 -21.64
C LYS A 161 7.80 4.46 -21.90
N ARG A 162 7.28 3.53 -21.09
CA ARG A 162 5.94 2.96 -21.25
C ARG A 162 4.88 3.69 -20.42
N MET A 163 5.31 4.48 -19.44
CA MET A 163 4.42 5.14 -18.50
C MET A 163 3.80 6.39 -19.13
N PRO A 164 2.46 6.49 -19.23
CA PRO A 164 1.79 7.67 -19.77
C PRO A 164 2.12 8.90 -18.92
N GLY A 165 2.27 10.06 -19.56
CA GLY A 165 2.45 11.34 -18.87
C GLY A 165 3.89 11.66 -18.46
N THR A 166 4.85 10.73 -18.55
CA THR A 166 6.26 11.03 -18.22
C THR A 166 7.00 11.78 -19.35
N GLY A 167 6.51 11.70 -20.58
CA GLY A 167 7.18 12.25 -21.74
C GLY A 167 8.59 11.70 -21.97
N THR A 168 8.88 10.48 -21.47
CA THR A 168 10.21 9.87 -21.53
C THR A 168 10.49 9.32 -22.92
N ARG A 169 11.48 9.90 -23.59
CA ARG A 169 11.94 9.49 -24.93
C ARG A 169 13.14 8.53 -24.89
N GLY A 170 13.92 8.58 -23.82
CA GLY A 170 15.06 7.71 -23.61
C GLY A 170 16.18 8.35 -22.81
N ILE A 171 17.42 8.01 -23.13
CA ILE A 171 18.60 8.65 -22.57
C ILE A 171 18.97 9.84 -23.47
N CYS A 172 19.24 10.97 -22.84
CA CYS A 172 19.84 12.13 -23.47
C CYS A 172 21.35 11.93 -23.51
N GLU A 173 21.87 11.32 -24.57
CA GLU A 173 23.29 10.96 -24.68
C GLU A 173 24.20 12.18 -24.58
N VAL A 174 23.85 13.29 -25.25
CA VAL A 174 24.64 14.53 -25.22
C VAL A 174 24.69 15.09 -23.80
N GLY A 175 23.56 15.10 -23.08
CA GLY A 175 23.53 15.55 -21.70
C GLY A 175 24.33 14.63 -20.77
N THR A 176 24.21 13.32 -20.95
CA THR A 176 24.92 12.29 -20.15
C THR A 176 26.45 12.40 -20.33
N GLN A 177 26.92 12.67 -21.55
CA GLN A 177 28.35 12.77 -21.88
C GLN A 177 28.90 14.19 -21.77
N SER A 178 28.10 15.16 -21.28
CA SER A 178 28.55 16.56 -21.19
C SER A 178 29.71 16.72 -20.20
N GLN A 179 30.68 17.56 -20.57
CA GLN A 179 31.81 17.88 -19.69
C GLN A 179 31.34 18.61 -18.42
N GLU A 180 30.32 19.43 -18.54
CA GLU A 180 29.73 20.19 -17.43
C GLU A 180 29.21 19.25 -16.35
N LEU A 181 28.48 18.19 -16.73
CA LEU A 181 27.92 17.23 -15.80
C LEU A 181 28.98 16.36 -15.14
N GLN A 182 29.98 15.93 -15.94
CA GLN A 182 31.12 15.15 -15.42
C GLN A 182 31.94 15.97 -14.41
N ALA A 183 32.25 17.24 -14.74
CA ALA A 183 32.97 18.15 -13.83
C ALA A 183 32.20 18.39 -12.53
N LEU A 184 30.86 18.51 -12.62
CA LEU A 184 30.00 18.65 -11.43
C LEU A 184 30.08 17.39 -10.55
N LEU A 185 29.94 16.18 -11.13
CA LEU A 185 30.05 14.92 -10.39
C LEU A 185 31.43 14.74 -9.74
N ASP A 186 32.50 15.10 -10.45
CA ASP A 186 33.87 15.05 -9.92
C ASP A 186 34.04 16.02 -8.73
N THR A 187 33.47 17.22 -8.84
CA THR A 187 33.49 18.23 -7.76
C THR A 187 32.74 17.72 -6.54
N LEU A 188 31.54 17.19 -6.71
CA LEU A 188 30.75 16.60 -5.63
C LEU A 188 31.41 15.36 -5.03
N SER A 189 32.08 14.54 -5.82
CA SER A 189 32.78 13.35 -5.36
C SER A 189 33.95 13.68 -4.44
N LYS A 190 34.57 14.84 -4.59
CA LYS A 190 35.62 15.35 -3.72
C LYS A 190 35.08 15.98 -2.43
N GLY A 191 33.82 16.38 -2.42
CA GLY A 191 33.22 17.11 -1.29
C GLY A 191 32.99 16.28 -0.04
N ALA A 192 32.82 14.94 -0.17
CA ALA A 192 32.66 14.02 0.95
C ALA A 192 33.08 12.61 0.54
N PRO A 193 33.36 11.71 1.49
CA PRO A 193 33.73 10.33 1.20
C PRO A 193 32.71 9.62 0.27
N THR A 194 33.23 8.94 -0.75
CA THR A 194 32.43 8.13 -1.67
C THR A 194 32.33 6.67 -1.27
N TYR A 195 33.09 6.24 -0.27
CA TYR A 195 33.18 4.87 0.24
C TYR A 195 33.46 3.84 -0.87
N GLY A 196 34.19 4.27 -1.93
CA GLY A 196 34.54 3.42 -3.08
C GLY A 196 33.51 3.42 -4.20
N TYR A 197 32.35 4.06 -4.06
CA TYR A 197 31.37 4.19 -5.13
C TYR A 197 31.92 5.08 -6.27
N LYS A 198 31.69 4.62 -7.50
CA LYS A 198 31.84 5.39 -8.71
C LYS A 198 30.46 5.80 -9.17
N PHE A 199 30.23 7.10 -9.28
CA PHE A 199 28.90 7.60 -9.68
C PHE A 199 28.79 7.61 -11.21
N ASP A 200 27.78 6.89 -11.72
CA ASP A 200 27.42 6.80 -13.13
C ASP A 200 26.03 7.40 -13.34
N LEU A 201 26.01 8.65 -13.77
CA LEU A 201 24.79 9.42 -13.96
C LEU A 201 24.38 9.43 -15.44
N VAL A 202 23.13 9.05 -15.70
CA VAL A 202 22.49 9.22 -17.01
C VAL A 202 21.47 10.35 -16.97
N VAL A 203 21.40 11.11 -18.03
CA VAL A 203 20.35 12.10 -18.22
C VAL A 203 19.22 11.48 -19.02
N LEU A 204 18.00 11.54 -18.47
CA LEU A 204 16.79 11.09 -19.15
C LEU A 204 16.20 12.21 -20.00
N ASP A 205 15.95 11.93 -21.26
CA ASP A 205 15.17 12.81 -22.13
C ASP A 205 13.69 12.67 -21.76
N ALA A 206 13.28 13.40 -20.72
CA ALA A 206 11.98 13.34 -20.09
C ALA A 206 11.58 14.69 -19.54
N ASP A 207 10.26 14.97 -19.52
CA ASP A 207 9.73 16.28 -19.12
C ASP A 207 9.35 16.37 -17.64
N PHE A 208 9.22 15.25 -16.95
CA PHE A 208 8.96 15.24 -15.50
C PHE A 208 10.17 15.72 -14.69
N VAL A 209 9.90 16.23 -13.48
CA VAL A 209 10.94 16.72 -12.55
C VAL A 209 11.28 15.62 -11.57
N ASN A 210 12.40 14.91 -11.79
CA ASN A 210 12.88 13.89 -10.83
C ASN A 210 14.35 13.51 -11.06
N ALA A 211 14.97 12.98 -10.00
CA ALA A 211 16.24 12.29 -10.01
C ALA A 211 16.11 10.96 -9.27
N PHE A 212 16.99 10.02 -9.50
CA PHE A 212 16.94 8.68 -8.92
C PHE A 212 18.33 8.21 -8.52
N ALA A 213 18.48 7.80 -7.27
CA ALA A 213 19.62 7.04 -6.79
C ALA A 213 19.32 5.55 -6.89
N LEU A 214 20.19 4.82 -7.57
CA LEU A 214 20.11 3.37 -7.74
C LEU A 214 21.29 2.70 -7.02
N PRO A 215 21.19 1.42 -6.66
CA PRO A 215 22.28 0.72 -6.03
C PRO A 215 23.61 0.79 -6.82
N GLY A 216 24.74 0.69 -6.14
CA GLY A 216 26.05 0.58 -6.77
C GLY A 216 26.60 1.86 -7.42
N GLY A 217 26.01 3.02 -7.14
CA GLY A 217 26.49 4.31 -7.69
C GLY A 217 25.79 4.75 -8.97
N TYR A 218 24.83 3.99 -9.48
CA TYR A 218 24.06 4.37 -10.65
C TYR A 218 23.04 5.43 -10.29
N MET A 219 22.91 6.46 -11.15
CA MET A 219 22.00 7.57 -10.95
C MET A 219 21.31 7.93 -12.28
N ALA A 220 20.14 8.52 -12.19
CA ALA A 220 19.46 9.09 -13.34
C ALA A 220 18.84 10.45 -12.96
N VAL A 221 18.90 11.40 -13.88
CA VAL A 221 18.26 12.73 -13.72
C VAL A 221 17.48 13.08 -14.98
N SER A 222 16.27 13.64 -14.83
CA SER A 222 15.49 14.05 -15.99
C SER A 222 15.92 15.41 -16.50
N MET A 223 15.82 15.64 -17.80
CA MET A 223 15.99 16.99 -18.39
C MET A 223 14.96 17.98 -17.84
N GLY A 224 13.77 17.49 -17.48
CA GLY A 224 12.76 18.30 -16.78
C GLY A 224 13.28 18.89 -15.49
N LEU A 225 13.99 18.09 -14.66
CA LEU A 225 14.60 18.59 -13.42
C LEU A 225 15.73 19.59 -13.71
N ILE A 226 16.66 19.26 -14.63
CA ILE A 226 17.76 20.17 -14.99
C ILE A 226 17.22 21.54 -15.45
N ARG A 227 16.15 21.57 -16.23
CA ARG A 227 15.50 22.81 -16.67
C ARG A 227 14.73 23.52 -15.56
N HIS A 228 14.24 22.78 -14.58
CA HIS A 228 13.49 23.32 -13.45
C HIS A 228 14.42 23.99 -12.41
N CYS A 229 15.67 23.53 -12.30
CA CYS A 229 16.66 24.19 -11.47
C CYS A 229 16.95 25.62 -11.99
N GLU A 230 16.95 26.61 -11.08
CA GLU A 230 17.23 28.00 -11.40
C GLU A 230 18.73 28.29 -11.50
N SER A 231 19.53 27.50 -10.79
CA SER A 231 20.99 27.64 -10.78
C SER A 231 21.68 26.26 -10.88
N PRO A 232 22.95 26.24 -11.32
CA PRO A 232 23.74 25.02 -11.30
C PRO A 232 23.98 24.49 -9.89
N ASP A 233 23.96 25.34 -8.87
CA ASP A 233 24.11 24.96 -7.47
C ASP A 233 22.89 24.21 -6.93
N GLU A 234 21.69 24.50 -7.43
CA GLU A 234 20.50 23.71 -7.12
C GLU A 234 20.58 22.30 -7.69
N LEU A 235 21.04 22.17 -8.94
CA LEU A 235 21.30 20.84 -9.52
C LEU A 235 22.37 20.10 -8.72
N ALA A 236 23.43 20.79 -8.30
CA ALA A 236 24.45 20.22 -7.41
C ALA A 236 23.84 19.75 -6.09
N GLY A 237 22.89 20.50 -5.52
CA GLY A 237 22.14 20.16 -4.32
C GLY A 237 21.37 18.85 -4.47
N VAL A 238 20.59 18.73 -5.54
CA VAL A 238 19.83 17.51 -5.84
C VAL A 238 20.77 16.31 -6.05
N LEU A 239 21.82 16.47 -6.85
CA LEU A 239 22.77 15.37 -7.11
C LEU A 239 23.55 14.98 -5.85
N ALA A 240 23.91 15.92 -4.97
CA ALA A 240 24.55 15.63 -3.69
C ALA A 240 23.63 14.81 -2.77
N HIS A 241 22.33 15.10 -2.78
CA HIS A 241 21.31 14.35 -2.07
C HIS A 241 21.18 12.92 -2.62
N GLU A 242 21.10 12.75 -3.95
CA GLU A 242 21.06 11.42 -4.58
C GLU A 242 22.34 10.61 -4.30
N MET A 243 23.52 11.24 -4.36
CA MET A 243 24.79 10.62 -3.98
C MET A 243 24.79 10.17 -2.52
N ALA A 244 24.12 10.91 -1.64
CA ALA A 244 23.97 10.52 -0.24
C ALA A 244 23.10 9.26 -0.09
N HIS A 245 22.00 9.13 -0.83
CA HIS A 245 21.20 7.90 -0.86
C HIS A 245 22.03 6.67 -1.28
N VAL A 246 22.94 6.83 -2.23
CA VAL A 246 23.86 5.75 -2.60
C VAL A 246 24.81 5.41 -1.47
N THR A 247 25.52 6.41 -0.91
CA THR A 247 26.54 6.17 0.12
C THR A 247 25.98 5.66 1.44
N GLU A 248 24.75 6.05 1.80
CA GLU A 248 24.01 5.54 2.96
C GLU A 248 23.27 4.21 2.67
N ARG A 249 23.30 3.74 1.42
CA ARG A 249 22.71 2.47 0.95
C ARG A 249 21.18 2.39 1.12
N HIS A 250 20.49 3.52 1.08
CA HIS A 250 19.04 3.59 1.29
C HIS A 250 18.28 2.75 0.27
N GLY A 251 18.70 2.78 -1.01
CA GLY A 251 18.08 1.98 -2.07
C GLY A 251 18.15 0.47 -1.81
N ILE A 252 19.31 -0.04 -1.37
CA ILE A 252 19.48 -1.47 -1.03
C ILE A 252 18.63 -1.85 0.18
N GLY A 253 18.61 -1.03 1.22
CA GLY A 253 17.78 -1.28 2.40
C GLY A 253 16.29 -1.39 2.06
N GLY A 254 15.81 -0.50 1.20
CA GLY A 254 14.44 -0.51 0.67
C GLY A 254 14.12 -1.77 -0.15
N LEU A 255 15.02 -2.15 -1.07
CA LEU A 255 14.90 -3.35 -1.89
C LEU A 255 14.84 -4.62 -1.02
N LEU A 256 15.76 -4.79 -0.07
CA LEU A 256 15.78 -5.95 0.82
C LEU A 256 14.48 -6.08 1.62
N ARG A 257 13.99 -4.98 2.18
CA ARG A 257 12.73 -4.96 2.93
C ARG A 257 11.58 -5.41 2.06
N GLN A 258 11.50 -4.92 0.84
CA GLN A 258 10.43 -5.31 -0.07
C GLN A 258 10.52 -6.76 -0.50
N TYR A 259 11.71 -7.26 -0.89
CA TYR A 259 11.88 -8.66 -1.21
C TYR A 259 11.49 -9.61 -0.08
N ALA A 260 11.88 -9.27 1.15
CA ALA A 260 11.52 -10.05 2.32
C ALA A 260 10.01 -10.05 2.53
N TRP A 261 9.36 -8.88 2.37
CA TRP A 261 7.91 -8.75 2.54
C TRP A 261 7.14 -9.47 1.44
N GLU A 262 7.55 -9.35 0.19
CA GLU A 262 6.93 -10.07 -0.92
C GLU A 262 7.09 -11.59 -0.78
N THR A 263 8.27 -12.05 -0.37
CA THR A 263 8.50 -13.47 -0.08
C THR A 263 7.59 -13.97 1.05
N PHE A 264 7.41 -13.17 2.09
CA PHE A 264 6.50 -13.48 3.19
C PHE A 264 5.04 -13.59 2.71
N LEU A 265 4.56 -12.62 1.92
CA LEU A 265 3.21 -12.67 1.35
C LEU A 265 3.01 -13.87 0.42
N ARG A 266 4.03 -14.23 -0.34
CA ARG A 266 4.01 -15.42 -1.20
C ARG A 266 3.90 -16.72 -0.41
N LEU A 267 4.63 -16.85 0.70
CA LEU A 267 4.53 -18.01 1.60
C LEU A 267 3.13 -18.16 2.20
N LEU A 268 2.42 -17.04 2.37
CA LEU A 268 1.02 -17.02 2.82
C LEU A 268 0.01 -17.25 1.68
N GLY A 269 0.45 -17.41 0.43
CA GLY A 269 -0.44 -17.54 -0.74
C GLY A 269 -1.20 -16.26 -1.10
N LEU A 270 -0.69 -15.10 -0.68
CA LEU A 270 -1.33 -13.79 -0.88
C LEU A 270 -0.73 -12.98 -2.04
N SER A 271 0.28 -13.52 -2.74
CA SER A 271 0.96 -12.85 -3.86
C SER A 271 1.30 -13.85 -4.96
N ASP A 272 0.94 -13.53 -6.21
CA ASP A 272 1.04 -14.44 -7.36
C ASP A 272 2.30 -14.25 -8.23
N GLY A 273 3.17 -13.30 -7.96
CA GLY A 273 4.35 -13.19 -8.80
C GLY A 273 5.15 -11.91 -8.77
N MET A 274 6.46 -12.11 -8.96
CA MET A 274 7.54 -11.15 -8.84
C MET A 274 7.94 -10.50 -10.19
N THR A 275 7.16 -10.65 -11.25
CA THR A 275 7.49 -10.13 -12.57
C THR A 275 7.24 -8.63 -12.66
N GLY A 276 8.31 -7.85 -12.58
CA GLY A 276 8.27 -6.39 -12.71
C GLY A 276 8.48 -5.62 -11.40
N ALA A 277 8.59 -6.31 -10.27
CA ALA A 277 8.65 -5.68 -8.94
C ALA A 277 9.82 -4.70 -8.76
N ILE A 278 11.03 -5.03 -9.20
CA ILE A 278 12.23 -4.18 -8.96
C ILE A 278 12.07 -2.81 -9.61
N ALA A 279 11.61 -2.80 -10.84
CA ALA A 279 11.51 -1.55 -11.59
C ALA A 279 10.28 -0.72 -11.21
N GLN A 280 9.17 -1.38 -10.89
CA GLN A 280 7.99 -0.71 -10.30
C GLN A 280 8.33 -0.11 -8.94
N LEU A 281 9.23 -0.74 -8.20
CA LEU A 281 9.73 -0.38 -6.91
C LEU A 281 10.53 0.93 -6.94
N VAL A 282 11.46 1.03 -7.88
CA VAL A 282 12.26 2.23 -8.05
C VAL A 282 11.39 3.45 -8.39
N VAL A 283 10.31 3.24 -9.15
CA VAL A 283 9.38 4.30 -9.55
C VAL A 283 8.38 4.66 -8.44
N SER A 284 8.02 3.70 -7.57
CA SER A 284 7.00 3.88 -6.53
C SER A 284 7.54 3.97 -5.10
N SER A 285 8.85 3.76 -4.88
CA SER A 285 9.42 3.82 -3.54
C SER A 285 9.61 5.26 -3.08
N SER A 286 8.98 5.61 -1.97
CA SER A 286 9.37 6.76 -1.18
C SER A 286 10.35 6.33 -0.09
N PHE A 287 11.39 7.10 0.12
CA PHE A 287 12.31 6.92 1.23
C PHE A 287 11.62 7.25 2.56
N SER A 288 12.09 6.65 3.65
CA SER A 288 11.58 7.02 4.97
C SER A 288 12.05 8.44 5.35
N ARG A 289 11.33 9.10 6.26
CA ARG A 289 11.75 10.42 6.75
C ARG A 289 13.16 10.40 7.36
N ASP A 290 13.57 9.29 7.95
CA ASP A 290 14.91 9.16 8.54
C ASP A 290 15.96 9.01 7.44
N ASP A 291 15.67 8.27 6.37
CA ASP A 291 16.53 8.18 5.19
C ASP A 291 16.70 9.55 4.53
N GLU A 292 15.61 10.33 4.40
CA GLU A 292 15.64 11.68 3.85
C GLU A 292 16.49 12.63 4.72
N ARG A 293 16.32 12.59 6.04
CA ARG A 293 17.15 13.41 6.97
C ARG A 293 18.63 13.06 6.88
N ALA A 294 18.96 11.76 6.76
CA ALA A 294 20.32 11.32 6.60
C ALA A 294 20.90 11.77 5.23
N ALA A 295 20.13 11.65 4.15
CA ALA A 295 20.53 12.08 2.83
C ALA A 295 20.71 13.61 2.76
N ASP A 296 19.83 14.39 3.37
CA ASP A 296 19.96 15.85 3.46
C ASP A 296 21.24 16.26 4.23
N ALA A 297 21.51 15.61 5.37
CA ALA A 297 22.70 15.92 6.16
C ALA A 297 23.98 15.59 5.39
N ARG A 298 24.05 14.42 4.76
CA ARG A 298 25.22 14.01 3.96
C ARG A 298 25.36 14.79 2.66
N GLY A 299 24.22 15.15 2.02
CA GLY A 299 24.21 16.02 0.83
C GLY A 299 24.74 17.42 1.17
N ALA A 300 24.28 18.02 2.27
CA ALA A 300 24.78 19.30 2.74
C ALA A 300 26.27 19.26 3.09
N GLU A 301 26.74 18.20 3.79
CA GLU A 301 28.16 17.97 4.07
C GLU A 301 28.98 17.91 2.78
N ARG A 302 28.50 17.20 1.76
CA ARG A 302 29.14 17.07 0.45
C ARG A 302 29.23 18.39 -0.28
N LEU A 303 28.17 19.20 -0.28
CA LEU A 303 28.15 20.52 -0.88
C LEU A 303 29.17 21.44 -0.20
N MET A 304 29.16 21.50 1.13
CA MET A 304 30.11 22.33 1.88
C MET A 304 31.57 21.91 1.64
N GLY A 305 31.84 20.61 1.63
CA GLY A 305 33.18 20.08 1.33
C GLY A 305 33.63 20.35 -0.11
N ALA A 306 32.70 20.47 -1.05
CA ALA A 306 32.92 20.86 -2.42
C ALA A 306 33.01 22.38 -2.63
N GLY A 307 32.82 23.19 -1.58
CA GLY A 307 32.80 24.66 -1.69
C GLY A 307 31.53 25.21 -2.33
N ILE A 308 30.43 24.44 -2.32
CA ILE A 308 29.12 24.83 -2.88
C ILE A 308 28.19 25.22 -1.72
N ASN A 309 27.36 26.25 -1.95
CA ASN A 309 26.41 26.70 -0.93
C ASN A 309 25.31 25.65 -0.68
N PRO A 310 25.21 25.04 0.53
CA PRO A 310 24.17 24.06 0.82
C PRO A 310 22.76 24.67 0.82
N MET A 311 22.64 26.00 0.93
CA MET A 311 21.34 26.68 0.87
C MET A 311 20.64 26.49 -0.47
N SER A 312 21.39 26.31 -1.59
CA SER A 312 20.80 26.04 -2.91
C SER A 312 19.91 24.79 -2.90
N MET A 313 20.29 23.75 -2.16
CA MET A 313 19.45 22.57 -1.96
C MET A 313 18.17 22.89 -1.17
N ALA A 314 18.25 23.73 -0.13
CA ALA A 314 17.08 24.16 0.63
C ALA A 314 16.13 25.04 -0.20
N ASP A 315 16.69 25.90 -1.03
CA ASP A 315 15.90 26.78 -1.89
C ASP A 315 15.17 25.98 -2.98
N PHE A 316 15.82 25.00 -3.61
CA PHE A 316 15.17 24.08 -4.52
C PHE A 316 13.99 23.33 -3.87
N PHE A 317 14.19 22.73 -2.68
CA PHE A 317 13.11 22.03 -1.98
C PHE A 317 11.99 22.98 -1.53
N GLY A 318 12.32 24.21 -1.16
CA GLY A 318 11.34 25.24 -0.83
C GLY A 318 10.43 25.56 -2.00
N ARG A 319 10.98 25.82 -3.17
CA ARG A 319 10.19 26.09 -4.38
C ARG A 319 9.29 24.93 -4.78
N LEU A 320 9.79 23.69 -4.63
CA LEU A 320 8.97 22.51 -4.85
C LEU A 320 7.82 22.40 -3.83
N ALA A 321 8.07 22.72 -2.55
CA ALA A 321 7.05 22.72 -1.50
C ALA A 321 5.97 23.78 -1.74
N ASP A 322 6.40 24.96 -2.19
CA ASP A 322 5.51 26.09 -2.47
C ASP A 322 4.72 25.91 -3.79
N GLY A 323 4.99 24.83 -4.55
CA GLY A 323 4.30 24.53 -5.81
C GLY A 323 4.71 25.45 -6.95
N GLU A 324 5.82 26.17 -6.82
CA GLU A 324 6.34 27.06 -7.84
C GLU A 324 6.95 26.26 -9.00
N GLY A 325 6.45 26.43 -10.20
CA GLY A 325 7.06 25.86 -11.40
C GLY A 325 6.15 25.16 -12.40
N GLY A 326 4.84 25.38 -12.35
CA GLY A 326 3.91 24.99 -13.44
C GLY A 326 3.61 23.49 -13.45
N ASP A 327 2.93 22.98 -14.32
CA ASP A 327 2.39 21.66 -14.62
C ASP A 327 2.41 20.64 -13.46
N ALA A 328 1.29 20.55 -12.74
CA ALA A 328 1.10 19.75 -11.54
C ALA A 328 1.51 18.26 -11.68
N GLY A 329 1.62 17.72 -12.90
CA GLY A 329 2.00 16.34 -13.17
C GLY A 329 3.51 16.09 -13.07
N GLY A 330 4.34 17.05 -13.45
CA GLY A 330 5.80 16.91 -13.45
C GLY A 330 6.43 16.99 -12.06
N LEU A 331 5.95 17.91 -11.23
CA LEU A 331 6.42 18.14 -9.85
C LEU A 331 6.03 17.00 -8.91
N TYR A 332 4.85 16.42 -9.10
CA TYR A 332 4.34 15.34 -8.26
C TYR A 332 5.28 14.13 -8.18
N SER A 333 6.07 13.91 -9.23
CA SER A 333 7.03 12.80 -9.28
C SER A 333 8.12 12.92 -8.21
N TYR A 334 8.74 14.09 -8.04
CA TYR A 334 9.78 14.32 -7.03
C TYR A 334 9.20 14.30 -5.59
N ILE A 335 8.08 14.97 -5.39
CA ILE A 335 7.42 15.03 -4.08
C ILE A 335 6.99 13.64 -3.59
N SER A 336 6.55 12.78 -4.51
CA SER A 336 6.12 11.42 -4.14
C SER A 336 7.27 10.48 -3.75
N SER A 337 8.45 10.64 -4.36
CA SER A 337 9.66 9.87 -4.01
C SER A 337 10.39 10.44 -2.79
N HIS A 338 10.32 11.76 -2.57
CA HIS A 338 11.03 12.50 -1.52
C HIS A 338 10.05 13.37 -0.69
N PRO A 339 9.33 12.80 0.28
CA PRO A 339 8.30 13.50 1.03
C PRO A 339 8.87 14.52 2.03
N ALA A 340 7.99 15.33 2.63
CA ALA A 340 8.27 16.26 3.72
C ALA A 340 9.22 17.41 3.36
N LEU A 341 9.09 17.99 2.18
CA LEU A 341 10.00 19.03 1.64
C LEU A 341 10.17 20.23 2.57
N GLU A 342 9.12 20.71 3.24
CA GLU A 342 9.23 21.85 4.15
C GLU A 342 10.07 21.54 5.40
N GLU A 343 9.90 20.36 6.00
CA GLU A 343 10.74 19.91 7.12
C GLU A 343 12.21 19.79 6.69
N ARG A 344 12.45 19.31 5.48
CA ARG A 344 13.77 19.14 4.88
C ARG A 344 14.45 20.50 4.64
N ARG A 345 13.71 21.46 4.06
CA ARG A 345 14.17 22.84 3.87
C ARG A 345 14.69 23.44 5.18
N GLU A 346 13.93 23.32 6.25
CA GLU A 346 14.30 23.85 7.56
C GLU A 346 15.50 23.11 8.17
N ASN A 347 15.58 21.79 8.00
CA ASN A 347 16.71 20.99 8.48
C ASN A 347 18.02 21.39 7.79
N ILE A 348 18.01 21.57 6.47
CA ILE A 348 19.19 22.01 5.71
C ILE A 348 19.61 23.41 6.13
N ARG A 349 18.66 24.33 6.33
CA ARG A 349 18.95 25.68 6.84
C ARG A 349 19.64 25.66 8.20
N ARG A 350 19.19 24.81 9.12
CA ARG A 350 19.84 24.61 10.41
C ARG A 350 21.24 24.06 10.26
N LEU A 351 21.45 23.05 9.42
CA LEU A 351 22.78 22.47 9.18
C LEU A 351 23.74 23.50 8.58
N ALA A 352 23.29 24.28 7.62
CA ALA A 352 24.04 25.36 7.00
C ALA A 352 24.34 26.48 7.99
N GLY A 353 23.37 26.86 8.86
CA GLY A 353 23.52 27.90 9.88
C GLY A 353 24.45 27.51 11.01
N ALA A 354 24.33 26.29 11.54
CA ALA A 354 25.16 25.79 12.64
C ALA A 354 26.67 25.72 12.29
N GLN A 355 27.00 25.54 11.01
CA GLN A 355 28.38 25.57 10.54
C GLN A 355 28.81 26.96 10.05
N GLY A 356 27.88 27.85 9.72
CA GLY A 356 28.12 29.23 9.26
C GLY A 356 28.40 30.24 10.37
N GLU A 357 28.19 29.91 11.65
CA GLU A 357 28.57 30.75 12.78
C GLU A 357 30.10 30.86 12.96
N ASN A 358 30.87 29.98 12.36
CA ASN A 358 32.30 30.21 12.15
C ASN A 358 32.48 31.21 11.02
N SER A 359 32.27 32.45 11.31
CA SER A 359 32.06 33.67 10.52
C SER A 359 33.11 34.05 9.48
N ARG A 360 34.04 33.18 9.13
CA ARG A 360 35.02 33.39 8.06
C ARG A 360 34.70 32.62 6.75
N GLN A 361 33.75 31.73 6.76
CA GLN A 361 33.39 30.91 5.60
C GLN A 361 32.20 31.47 4.77
N LYS A 362 31.61 32.60 5.20
CA LYS A 362 30.66 33.37 4.37
C LYS A 362 31.29 34.08 3.18
N ALA A 363 32.61 33.97 3.04
CA ALA A 363 33.34 34.53 1.89
C ALA A 363 33.15 33.60 0.69
N ALA A 364 32.09 33.93 -0.08
CA ALA A 364 31.96 33.65 -1.51
C ALA A 364 32.03 32.16 -1.91
N TYR A 365 30.95 31.40 -1.66
CA TYR A 365 30.65 30.27 -2.55
C TYR A 365 30.59 30.80 -3.98
N ALA A 366 31.44 30.29 -4.85
CA ALA A 366 31.34 30.57 -6.29
C ALA A 366 30.36 29.55 -6.91
N PRO A 367 29.57 29.95 -7.91
CA PRO A 367 28.76 29.00 -8.65
C PRO A 367 29.59 27.83 -9.16
N VAL A 368 29.05 26.60 -9.10
CA VAL A 368 29.76 25.35 -9.45
C VAL A 368 30.13 25.29 -10.95
N MET A 369 29.44 26.09 -11.79
CA MET A 369 29.76 26.31 -13.21
C MET A 369 29.37 27.71 -13.63
N ASP A 370 29.97 28.18 -14.70
CA ASP A 370 29.63 29.49 -15.28
C ASP A 370 28.27 29.46 -16.00
N GLU A 371 27.74 30.65 -16.26
CA GLU A 371 26.42 30.82 -16.88
C GLU A 371 26.35 30.20 -18.28
N ALA A 372 27.44 30.28 -19.07
CA ALA A 372 27.46 29.70 -20.41
C ALA A 372 27.43 28.17 -20.37
N ALA A 373 28.16 27.54 -19.45
CA ALA A 373 28.12 26.11 -19.22
C ALA A 373 26.73 25.66 -18.74
N TRP A 374 26.13 26.44 -17.83
CA TRP A 374 24.77 26.16 -17.34
C TRP A 374 23.73 26.25 -18.46
N ALA A 375 23.80 27.30 -19.30
CA ALA A 375 22.91 27.45 -20.44
C ALA A 375 23.06 26.31 -21.46
N ARG A 376 24.30 25.86 -21.74
CA ARG A 376 24.54 24.69 -22.60
C ARG A 376 23.90 23.42 -22.02
N LEU A 377 24.12 23.13 -20.75
CA LEU A 377 23.55 21.93 -20.10
C LEU A 377 22.02 21.91 -20.17
N ARG A 378 21.38 23.04 -19.95
CA ARG A 378 19.90 23.17 -20.04
C ARG A 378 19.37 23.07 -21.47
N SER A 379 20.18 23.31 -22.48
CA SER A 379 19.77 23.26 -23.89
C SER A 379 19.85 21.86 -24.51
N TYR A 380 20.51 20.92 -23.85
CA TYR A 380 20.60 19.55 -24.35
C TYR A 380 19.23 18.89 -24.45
N CYS A 381 19.06 18.03 -25.46
CA CYS A 381 17.82 17.30 -25.73
C CYS A 381 16.58 18.21 -25.66
N PRO A 382 16.45 19.15 -26.59
CA PRO A 382 15.35 20.12 -26.58
C PRO A 382 14.00 19.40 -26.61
N LYS A 383 12.99 20.00 -25.96
CA LYS A 383 11.63 19.50 -26.10
C LYS A 383 11.24 19.52 -27.58
N PRO A 384 10.57 18.49 -28.12
CA PRO A 384 10.00 18.55 -29.43
C PRO A 384 9.07 19.77 -29.47
N GLU A 385 9.20 20.60 -30.51
CA GLU A 385 8.23 21.66 -30.74
C GLU A 385 6.85 21.03 -30.82
N LYS A 386 5.89 21.52 -30.03
CA LYS A 386 4.49 21.17 -30.25
C LYS A 386 4.19 21.66 -31.65
N ASP A 387 3.92 20.75 -32.59
CA ASP A 387 3.40 21.11 -33.90
C ASP A 387 2.24 22.07 -33.63
N GLU A 388 2.42 23.37 -33.97
CA GLU A 388 1.34 24.33 -33.98
C GLU A 388 0.31 23.74 -34.95
N GLU A 389 -0.81 23.31 -34.40
CA GLU A 389 -1.96 22.82 -35.15
C GLU A 389 -2.27 23.88 -36.19
N LYS A 390 -1.81 23.62 -37.44
CA LYS A 390 -2.09 24.47 -38.58
C LYS A 390 -3.61 24.57 -38.70
N THR A 391 -4.17 25.61 -38.10
CA THR A 391 -5.53 26.04 -38.34
C THR A 391 -5.60 26.53 -39.78
N GLY A 392 -5.88 25.63 -40.66
CA GLY A 392 -6.11 25.93 -42.07
C GLY A 392 -7.02 24.91 -42.70
N GLY A 393 -8.30 25.23 -42.80
CA GLY A 393 -9.20 24.44 -43.62
C GLY A 393 -10.57 24.21 -43.01
N ALA A 394 -11.48 25.14 -43.21
CA ALA A 394 -12.90 24.95 -42.97
C ALA A 394 -13.43 23.72 -43.74
N ALA A 395 -14.05 22.77 -43.05
CA ALA A 395 -15.06 21.88 -43.63
C ALA A 395 -16.10 21.54 -42.58
N THR A 396 -17.29 21.98 -42.84
CA THR A 396 -18.56 21.72 -42.18
C THR A 396 -18.85 20.22 -42.01
N GLY A 397 -19.26 19.82 -40.80
CA GLY A 397 -19.76 18.46 -40.61
C GLY A 397 -20.05 18.16 -39.11
N SER A 398 -21.28 18.41 -38.71
CA SER A 398 -21.93 18.01 -37.48
C SER A 398 -21.65 16.56 -37.10
N GLN A 399 -21.19 16.28 -35.87
CA GLN A 399 -21.79 15.23 -35.02
C GLN A 399 -21.25 15.31 -33.59
N ALA A 400 -22.16 15.28 -32.64
CA ALA A 400 -21.94 15.26 -31.21
C ALA A 400 -21.22 13.97 -30.75
N GLY A 401 -20.14 14.11 -30.00
CA GLY A 401 -19.41 13.02 -29.36
C GLY A 401 -18.95 13.42 -27.97
N GLN A 402 -19.41 12.72 -27.02
CA GLN A 402 -19.35 12.90 -25.57
C GLN A 402 -17.94 13.06 -25.03
N GLY A 403 -17.77 14.07 -24.17
CA GLY A 403 -16.54 14.33 -23.42
C GLY A 403 -16.21 13.22 -22.43
N LEU A 404 -14.97 12.76 -22.48
CA LEU A 404 -14.35 11.95 -21.43
C LEU A 404 -13.75 12.88 -20.38
N CYS A 405 -14.25 12.78 -19.14
CA CYS A 405 -13.72 13.46 -17.97
C CYS A 405 -12.32 12.97 -17.60
N PRO A 406 -11.45 13.82 -17.05
CA PRO A 406 -10.14 13.42 -16.58
C PRO A 406 -10.23 12.66 -15.25
N TRP A 407 -9.33 11.77 -15.10
CA TRP A 407 -9.01 10.79 -14.09
C TRP A 407 -9.26 11.22 -12.62
N ASN A 408 -9.95 10.35 -11.86
CA ASN A 408 -10.16 10.46 -10.42
C ASN A 408 -9.24 9.46 -9.69
N PRO A 409 -8.37 9.88 -8.77
CA PRO A 409 -7.36 9.04 -8.14
C PRO A 409 -7.87 8.12 -7.01
N LEU A 410 -9.17 8.04 -6.77
CA LEU A 410 -9.77 7.11 -5.82
C LEU A 410 -10.52 6.02 -6.60
N GLY A 411 -9.77 5.04 -7.09
CA GLY A 411 -10.28 3.92 -7.87
C GLY A 411 -11.15 2.97 -7.07
N GLU A 412 -12.47 3.20 -7.07
CA GLU A 412 -13.42 2.12 -6.86
C GLU A 412 -13.57 1.34 -8.18
N MET A 413 -13.12 0.10 -8.16
CA MET A 413 -13.34 -0.85 -9.25
C MET A 413 -14.85 -1.14 -9.38
N ILE A 414 -15.48 -0.54 -10.37
CA ILE A 414 -16.81 -0.98 -10.81
C ILE A 414 -16.59 -2.27 -11.62
N SER A 415 -16.94 -3.40 -11.00
CA SER A 415 -16.96 -4.72 -11.61
C SER A 415 -17.89 -4.73 -12.84
N PRO A 416 -17.49 -5.24 -13.98
CA PRO A 416 -18.40 -5.44 -15.12
C PRO A 416 -19.40 -6.55 -14.78
N ARG A 417 -20.69 -6.29 -15.04
CA ARG A 417 -21.75 -7.29 -14.92
C ARG A 417 -21.43 -8.50 -15.81
N PRO A 418 -21.65 -9.73 -15.32
CA PRO A 418 -21.48 -10.92 -16.16
C PRO A 418 -22.58 -10.96 -17.24
N PRO A 419 -22.28 -11.52 -18.41
CA PRO A 419 -23.26 -11.69 -19.48
C PRO A 419 -24.36 -12.68 -19.06
N GLN A 420 -25.60 -12.36 -19.40
CA GLN A 420 -26.76 -13.22 -19.20
C GLN A 420 -26.55 -14.57 -19.91
N ARG A 421 -26.65 -15.65 -19.14
CA ARG A 421 -26.66 -17.02 -19.68
C ARG A 421 -27.94 -17.24 -20.50
N GLY A 422 -27.78 -17.38 -21.80
CA GLY A 422 -28.78 -17.99 -22.68
C GLY A 422 -28.97 -19.46 -22.30
N MET A 423 -30.25 -19.85 -22.17
CA MET A 423 -30.69 -21.23 -22.02
C MET A 423 -30.18 -22.07 -23.19
N PHE A 424 -29.37 -23.08 -22.91
CA PHE A 424 -29.27 -24.23 -23.80
C PHE A 424 -29.83 -25.46 -23.11
N ASN A 425 -30.98 -25.93 -23.64
CA ASN A 425 -31.53 -27.24 -23.39
C ASN A 425 -30.57 -28.32 -23.92
N PHE A 426 -30.19 -29.27 -23.10
CA PHE A 426 -29.75 -30.58 -23.58
C PHE A 426 -30.61 -31.66 -22.94
N LYS A 427 -31.36 -32.37 -23.80
CA LYS A 427 -31.93 -33.70 -23.56
C LYS A 427 -30.79 -34.72 -23.64
N MET A 428 -30.64 -35.53 -22.64
CA MET A 428 -30.60 -36.99 -22.50
C MET A 428 -30.18 -37.32 -21.09
#